data_2c04fa395e883090e204192f3a2906ba
#
_entry.id   2c04fa395e883090e204192f3a2906ba
#
_cell.length_a   1.000
_cell.length_b   1.000
_cell.length_c   1.000
_cell.angle_alpha   90.00
_cell.angle_beta   90.00
_cell.angle_gamma   90.00
#
_symmetry.space_group_name_H-M   'P 1'
#
loop_
_entity.id
_entity.type
_entity.pdbx_description
1 polymer ?
#
loop_
_entity_poly.entity_id
_entity_poly.type
_entity_poly.pdbx_seq_one_letter_code
_entity_poly.pdbx_strand_id
1 'polypeptide(L)'
;MKALTSRLLLAVTTFVIALASTGVQAAGFQHGFAADPDGKPLEIGIWYPSQATVQPVTLGLTTMSVAFNGGVQGKAHPLVVISHGTGSSFLGHVDTAIALADAGYVVAAVTHAGDNYADQSRSADVMDRPRQVSRVIDHMLSAWDGRATIDPARIGMFGFSAGGFTTLVNIGGIPDFSTVGPMCRQYPGDFACQLIAKHGGNLAAPLTPATARGADPRIKAAVVAAPALGFTFAPGGLKNVKVPVQLWRAENDLLVPHPRYAEAVRLALPEAPADQVVPNAGHFDFLAPCGTALASMVPAICTSAVGFDRAAFHASFNAAVVSFLNKTLRAGSGI
;
A
#
# COMPACT_ATOMS: atom_id res chain seq x y z
N MET A 1 3.44 76.40 48.04
CA MET A 1 4.20 75.24 47.50
C MET A 1 3.29 74.02 47.58
N LYS A 2 2.68 73.62 46.48
CA LYS A 2 1.80 72.44 46.38
C LYS A 2 2.56 71.30 45.75
N ALA A 3 2.76 70.20 46.47
CA ALA A 3 3.38 68.98 45.99
C ALA A 3 2.36 68.17 45.23
N LEU A 4 2.66 67.92 43.91
CA LEU A 4 1.93 66.95 43.07
C LEU A 4 2.54 65.56 43.29
N THR A 5 1.72 64.65 43.86
CA THR A 5 2.07 63.22 43.91
C THR A 5 1.46 62.54 42.69
N SER A 6 2.34 62.14 41.76
CA SER A 6 1.98 61.30 40.59
C SER A 6 1.87 59.83 40.98
N ARG A 7 0.69 59.25 40.85
CA ARG A 7 0.48 57.80 41.01
C ARG A 7 0.66 57.08 39.68
N LEU A 8 1.70 56.28 39.58
CA LEU A 8 1.98 55.42 38.46
C LEU A 8 1.11 54.14 38.61
N LEU A 9 0.11 53.98 37.73
CA LEU A 9 -0.64 52.72 37.62
C LEU A 9 0.16 51.74 36.73
N LEU A 10 0.64 50.67 37.35
CA LEU A 10 1.23 49.53 36.64
C LEU A 10 0.11 48.62 36.16
N ALA A 11 -0.16 48.61 34.85
CA ALA A 11 -1.08 47.63 34.23
C ALA A 11 -0.33 46.33 34.05
N VAL A 12 -0.67 45.30 34.81
CA VAL A 12 -0.18 43.93 34.65
C VAL A 12 -1.03 43.26 33.58
N THR A 13 -0.50 43.11 32.36
CA THR A 13 -1.14 42.36 31.29
C THR A 13 -0.82 40.87 31.47
N THR A 14 -1.79 40.10 31.96
CA THR A 14 -1.70 38.64 32.08
C THR A 14 -1.80 38.04 30.69
N PHE A 15 -0.68 37.53 30.16
CA PHE A 15 -0.65 36.79 28.91
C PHE A 15 -1.09 35.35 29.22
N VAL A 16 -2.32 34.97 28.85
CA VAL A 16 -2.80 33.61 28.91
C VAL A 16 -2.22 32.85 27.72
N ILE A 17 -1.15 32.09 27.93
CA ILE A 17 -0.63 31.14 26.94
C ILE A 17 -1.61 29.96 26.94
N ALA A 18 -2.49 29.90 25.94
CA ALA A 18 -3.26 28.70 25.63
C ALA A 18 -2.30 27.60 25.17
N LEU A 19 -1.96 26.68 26.06
CA LEU A 19 -1.31 25.43 25.72
C LEU A 19 -2.30 24.65 24.84
N ALA A 20 -2.14 24.74 23.52
CA ALA A 20 -2.77 23.80 22.61
C ALA A 20 -2.19 22.42 22.95
N SER A 21 -2.97 21.57 23.62
CA SER A 21 -2.64 20.17 23.80
C SER A 21 -2.62 19.56 22.39
N THR A 22 -1.42 19.39 21.81
CA THR A 22 -1.23 18.53 20.65
C THR A 22 -1.49 17.11 21.13
N GLY A 23 -2.75 16.66 21.05
CA GLY A 23 -3.08 15.26 21.24
C GLY A 23 -2.18 14.43 20.32
N VAL A 24 -1.55 13.40 20.87
CA VAL A 24 -0.76 12.46 20.08
C VAL A 24 -1.70 11.89 19.02
N GLN A 25 -1.40 12.19 17.75
CA GLN A 25 -2.14 11.63 16.63
C GLN A 25 -1.85 10.13 16.56
N ALA A 26 -2.88 9.33 16.48
CA ALA A 26 -2.79 7.87 16.41
C ALA A 26 -3.57 7.36 15.20
N ALA A 27 -3.22 6.17 14.73
CA ALA A 27 -3.99 5.53 13.69
C ALA A 27 -5.37 5.10 14.23
N GLY A 28 -6.45 5.67 13.68
CA GLY A 28 -7.80 5.11 13.77
C GLY A 28 -7.91 3.90 12.84
N PHE A 29 -8.82 2.99 13.11
CA PHE A 29 -9.05 1.82 12.29
C PHE A 29 -10.53 1.46 12.19
N GLN A 30 -10.97 1.12 10.98
CA GLN A 30 -12.26 0.52 10.69
C GLN A 30 -12.08 -0.72 9.81
N HIS A 31 -12.89 -1.74 10.06
CA HIS A 31 -13.02 -2.92 9.22
C HIS A 31 -14.37 -2.86 8.51
N GLY A 32 -14.40 -3.16 7.21
CA GLY A 32 -15.61 -3.05 6.43
C GLY A 32 -15.54 -3.78 5.09
N PHE A 33 -16.50 -3.45 4.22
CA PHE A 33 -16.62 -4.05 2.90
C PHE A 33 -16.93 -2.98 1.85
N ALA A 34 -16.21 -3.02 0.75
CA ALA A 34 -16.53 -2.23 -0.45
C ALA A 34 -17.44 -3.06 -1.36
N ALA A 35 -18.52 -2.46 -1.84
CA ALA A 35 -19.41 -3.12 -2.80
C ALA A 35 -18.67 -3.42 -4.11
N ASP A 36 -18.85 -4.64 -4.63
CA ASP A 36 -18.38 -5.05 -5.95
C ASP A 36 -19.56 -5.58 -6.76
N PRO A 37 -20.12 -4.78 -7.69
CA PRO A 37 -21.24 -5.20 -8.54
C PRO A 37 -20.96 -6.43 -9.41
N ASP A 38 -19.65 -6.69 -9.67
CA ASP A 38 -19.21 -7.79 -10.53
C ASP A 38 -18.79 -9.02 -9.73
N GLY A 39 -18.94 -9.00 -8.40
CA GLY A 39 -18.49 -10.06 -7.53
C GLY A 39 -19.04 -9.99 -6.11
N LYS A 40 -18.35 -10.68 -5.18
CA LYS A 40 -18.63 -10.55 -3.75
C LYS A 40 -18.10 -9.23 -3.22
N PRO A 41 -18.72 -8.64 -2.18
CA PRO A 41 -18.16 -7.47 -1.51
C PRO A 41 -16.71 -7.71 -1.12
N LEU A 42 -15.86 -6.70 -1.35
CA LEU A 42 -14.43 -6.76 -1.06
C LEU A 42 -14.20 -6.38 0.40
N GLU A 43 -13.62 -7.27 1.16
CA GLU A 43 -13.20 -6.97 2.53
C GLU A 43 -12.08 -5.93 2.52
N ILE A 44 -12.20 -4.91 3.38
CA ILE A 44 -11.23 -3.82 3.48
C ILE A 44 -10.91 -3.47 4.93
N GLY A 45 -9.64 -3.14 5.19
CA GLY A 45 -9.20 -2.40 6.37
C GLY A 45 -8.99 -0.94 6.02
N ILE A 46 -9.44 -0.03 6.89
CA ILE A 46 -9.31 1.41 6.68
C ILE A 46 -8.60 2.01 7.88
N TRP A 47 -7.43 2.63 7.65
CA TRP A 47 -6.67 3.36 8.67
C TRP A 47 -6.70 4.85 8.36
N TYR A 48 -6.72 5.68 9.40
CA TYR A 48 -6.85 7.13 9.24
C TYR A 48 -6.35 7.86 10.48
N PRO A 49 -6.00 9.16 10.37
CA PRO A 49 -5.65 9.97 11.54
C PRO A 49 -6.79 10.04 12.55
N SER A 50 -6.51 9.79 13.83
CA SER A 50 -7.48 9.86 14.93
C SER A 50 -6.85 10.44 16.19
N GLN A 51 -7.66 10.95 17.09
CA GLN A 51 -7.27 11.36 18.45
C GLN A 51 -7.96 10.49 19.53
N ALA A 52 -8.67 9.44 19.10
CA ALA A 52 -9.31 8.53 20.03
C ALA A 52 -8.27 7.61 20.71
N THR A 53 -8.64 7.04 21.84
CA THR A 53 -7.74 6.18 22.62
C THR A 53 -7.34 4.93 21.85
N VAL A 54 -6.03 4.71 21.77
CA VAL A 54 -5.44 3.51 21.18
C VAL A 54 -5.59 2.32 22.12
N GLN A 55 -5.94 1.17 21.56
CA GLN A 55 -6.00 -0.10 22.27
C GLN A 55 -5.56 -1.25 21.39
N PRO A 56 -5.11 -2.38 21.95
CA PRO A 56 -4.86 -3.58 21.18
C PRO A 56 -6.15 -4.10 20.53
N VAL A 57 -6.09 -4.32 19.21
CA VAL A 57 -7.17 -4.93 18.42
C VAL A 57 -6.63 -6.16 17.72
N THR A 58 -7.28 -7.30 17.91
CA THR A 58 -6.87 -8.56 17.28
C THR A 58 -7.86 -8.94 16.19
N LEU A 59 -7.37 -9.13 14.98
CA LEU A 59 -8.12 -9.64 13.83
C LEU A 59 -7.39 -10.88 13.28
N GLY A 60 -8.04 -12.03 13.35
CA GLY A 60 -7.41 -13.29 13.02
C GLY A 60 -6.15 -13.53 13.87
N LEU A 61 -5.00 -13.65 13.22
CA LEU A 61 -3.69 -13.87 13.87
C LEU A 61 -2.86 -12.58 14.06
N THR A 62 -3.42 -11.42 13.71
CA THR A 62 -2.72 -10.12 13.76
C THR A 62 -3.29 -9.27 14.88
N THR A 63 -2.41 -8.78 15.76
CA THR A 63 -2.74 -7.78 16.78
C THR A 63 -2.07 -6.46 16.42
N MET A 64 -2.84 -5.38 16.44
CA MET A 64 -2.36 -4.03 16.16
C MET A 64 -2.86 -3.05 17.24
N SER A 65 -2.11 -1.98 17.49
CA SER A 65 -2.49 -0.92 18.43
C SER A 65 -3.10 0.24 17.66
N VAL A 66 -4.43 0.41 17.74
CA VAL A 66 -5.19 1.39 16.95
C VAL A 66 -6.39 1.94 17.74
N ALA A 67 -6.90 3.09 17.34
CA ALA A 67 -8.17 3.64 17.84
C ALA A 67 -9.34 3.03 17.03
N PHE A 68 -9.84 1.88 17.48
CA PHE A 68 -10.89 1.14 16.79
C PHE A 68 -12.20 1.94 16.72
N ASN A 69 -12.71 2.17 15.50
CA ASN A 69 -13.88 3.01 15.23
C ASN A 69 -13.78 4.45 15.78
N GLY A 70 -12.56 4.94 16.04
CA GLY A 70 -12.33 6.33 16.43
C GLY A 70 -12.75 7.30 15.32
N GLY A 71 -13.10 8.53 15.69
CA GLY A 71 -13.43 9.57 14.70
C GLY A 71 -12.20 9.95 13.85
N VAL A 72 -12.43 10.25 12.56
CA VAL A 72 -11.39 10.76 11.67
C VAL A 72 -11.03 12.18 12.08
N GLN A 73 -9.74 12.44 12.30
CA GLN A 73 -9.24 13.76 12.68
C GLN A 73 -8.71 14.51 11.45
N GLY A 74 -9.14 15.74 11.26
CA GLY A 74 -8.66 16.60 10.16
C GLY A 74 -9.51 16.50 8.88
N LYS A 75 -8.98 17.07 7.81
CA LYS A 75 -9.64 17.15 6.49
C LYS A 75 -8.59 17.13 5.38
N ALA A 76 -9.05 16.91 4.15
CA ALA A 76 -8.24 16.90 2.95
C ALA A 76 -7.04 15.94 3.06
N HIS A 77 -7.26 14.72 3.56
CA HIS A 77 -6.25 13.68 3.61
C HIS A 77 -5.99 13.08 2.23
N PRO A 78 -4.75 12.85 1.83
CA PRO A 78 -4.49 11.98 0.70
C PRO A 78 -4.97 10.55 1.02
N LEU A 79 -5.44 9.84 -0.01
CA LEU A 79 -5.79 8.42 0.08
C LEU A 79 -4.65 7.56 -0.42
N VAL A 80 -4.32 6.48 0.28
CA VAL A 80 -3.44 5.42 -0.23
C VAL A 80 -4.19 4.10 -0.26
N VAL A 81 -4.22 3.44 -1.42
CA VAL A 81 -4.78 2.08 -1.52
C VAL A 81 -3.65 1.06 -1.47
N ILE A 82 -3.80 0.03 -0.64
CA ILE A 82 -2.82 -1.06 -0.49
C ILE A 82 -3.37 -2.33 -1.14
N SER A 83 -2.58 -2.92 -2.05
CA SER A 83 -2.83 -4.20 -2.71
C SER A 83 -1.78 -5.23 -2.25
N HIS A 84 -2.25 -6.28 -1.60
CA HIS A 84 -1.39 -7.34 -1.03
C HIS A 84 -0.85 -8.33 -2.05
N GLY A 85 0.15 -9.13 -1.67
CA GLY A 85 0.68 -10.27 -2.45
C GLY A 85 -0.31 -11.44 -2.55
N THR A 86 -0.03 -12.41 -3.43
CA THR A 86 -0.83 -13.64 -3.60
C THR A 86 -1.11 -14.30 -2.25
N GLY A 87 -2.37 -14.68 -2.02
CA GLY A 87 -2.80 -15.44 -0.86
C GLY A 87 -2.76 -14.70 0.49
N SER A 88 -2.60 -13.36 0.49
CA SER A 88 -2.57 -12.54 1.72
C SER A 88 -3.94 -11.89 2.01
N SER A 89 -3.97 -10.76 2.71
CA SER A 89 -5.17 -9.99 3.07
C SER A 89 -4.84 -8.52 3.30
N PHE A 90 -5.84 -7.73 3.65
CA PHE A 90 -5.67 -6.33 4.04
C PHE A 90 -4.72 -6.14 5.24
N LEU A 91 -4.45 -7.20 6.02
CA LEU A 91 -3.55 -7.17 7.18
C LEU A 91 -2.06 -7.37 6.82
N GLY A 92 -1.74 -7.78 5.59
CA GLY A 92 -0.37 -8.11 5.19
C GLY A 92 0.64 -6.97 5.32
N HIS A 93 0.16 -5.71 5.34
CA HIS A 93 0.98 -4.49 5.44
C HIS A 93 0.40 -3.53 6.49
N VAL A 94 -0.06 -4.09 7.60
CA VAL A 94 -0.73 -3.33 8.67
C VAL A 94 0.17 -2.25 9.28
N ASP A 95 1.45 -2.50 9.43
CA ASP A 95 2.43 -1.56 9.94
C ASP A 95 2.66 -0.38 9.00
N THR A 96 2.73 -0.63 7.68
CA THR A 96 2.78 0.42 6.65
C THR A 96 1.49 1.24 6.65
N ALA A 97 0.33 0.60 6.79
CA ALA A 97 -0.95 1.30 6.88
C ALA A 97 -1.03 2.21 8.12
N ILE A 98 -0.56 1.74 9.27
CA ILE A 98 -0.48 2.53 10.51
C ILE A 98 0.49 3.71 10.32
N ALA A 99 1.70 3.48 9.80
CA ALA A 99 2.69 4.53 9.57
C ALA A 99 2.18 5.63 8.63
N LEU A 100 1.42 5.26 7.59
CA LEU A 100 0.77 6.21 6.69
C LEU A 100 -0.35 6.99 7.40
N ALA A 101 -1.18 6.32 8.21
CA ALA A 101 -2.25 6.99 8.96
C ALA A 101 -1.67 7.99 9.99
N ASP A 102 -0.62 7.61 10.71
CA ASP A 102 0.10 8.48 11.63
C ASP A 102 0.75 9.67 10.91
N ALA A 103 1.13 9.49 9.64
CA ALA A 103 1.62 10.57 8.78
C ALA A 103 0.50 11.42 8.14
N GLY A 104 -0.77 11.16 8.46
CA GLY A 104 -1.92 11.98 8.03
C GLY A 104 -2.59 11.53 6.73
N TYR A 105 -2.41 10.28 6.31
CA TYR A 105 -3.12 9.67 5.19
C TYR A 105 -4.37 8.93 5.64
N VAL A 106 -5.38 8.85 4.77
CA VAL A 106 -6.38 7.78 4.82
C VAL A 106 -5.84 6.62 4.01
N VAL A 107 -5.90 5.41 4.55
CA VAL A 107 -5.38 4.20 3.90
C VAL A 107 -6.51 3.19 3.78
N ALA A 108 -6.69 2.59 2.61
CA ALA A 108 -7.62 1.49 2.40
C ALA A 108 -6.85 0.28 1.85
N ALA A 109 -6.78 -0.81 2.60
CA ALA A 109 -6.19 -2.05 2.14
C ALA A 109 -7.29 -3.06 1.79
N VAL A 110 -7.19 -3.69 0.63
CA VAL A 110 -8.19 -4.65 0.13
C VAL A 110 -7.74 -6.09 0.41
N THR A 111 -8.69 -6.97 0.71
CA THR A 111 -8.56 -8.43 0.58
C THR A 111 -9.12 -8.82 -0.78
N HIS A 112 -8.25 -9.23 -1.71
CA HIS A 112 -8.65 -9.55 -3.07
C HIS A 112 -9.51 -10.80 -3.14
N ALA A 113 -10.70 -10.69 -3.77
CA ALA A 113 -11.58 -11.84 -3.96
C ALA A 113 -10.94 -12.86 -4.92
N GLY A 114 -10.91 -14.12 -4.48
CA GLY A 114 -10.34 -15.24 -5.24
C GLY A 114 -8.83 -15.35 -5.20
N ASP A 115 -8.13 -14.41 -4.53
CA ASP A 115 -6.69 -14.47 -4.30
C ASP A 115 -6.31 -13.93 -2.92
N ASN A 116 -6.76 -14.64 -1.88
CA ASN A 116 -6.50 -14.27 -0.49
C ASN A 116 -6.25 -15.52 0.36
N TYR A 117 -6.01 -15.32 1.65
CA TYR A 117 -5.67 -16.40 2.61
C TYR A 117 -6.74 -17.51 2.72
N ALA A 118 -8.00 -17.21 2.45
CA ALA A 118 -9.12 -18.14 2.54
C ALA A 118 -9.54 -18.72 1.18
N ASP A 119 -9.29 -17.98 0.10
CA ASP A 119 -9.70 -18.38 -1.26
C ASP A 119 -8.60 -17.98 -2.26
N GLN A 120 -7.94 -18.97 -2.86
CA GLN A 120 -6.92 -18.79 -3.89
C GLN A 120 -7.35 -19.34 -5.26
N SER A 121 -8.64 -19.62 -5.44
CA SER A 121 -9.18 -20.24 -6.66
C SER A 121 -8.92 -19.44 -7.93
N ARG A 122 -8.66 -18.11 -7.80
CA ARG A 122 -8.41 -17.18 -8.90
C ARG A 122 -7.04 -16.49 -8.81
N SER A 123 -6.09 -17.06 -8.07
CA SER A 123 -4.76 -16.47 -7.89
C SER A 123 -3.98 -16.30 -9.21
N ALA A 124 -4.31 -17.07 -10.25
CA ALA A 124 -3.76 -16.88 -11.58
C ALA A 124 -4.52 -15.85 -12.44
N ASP A 125 -5.69 -15.37 -12.01
CA ASP A 125 -6.50 -14.37 -12.70
C ASP A 125 -6.13 -12.95 -12.19
N VAL A 126 -4.86 -12.59 -12.37
CA VAL A 126 -4.28 -11.35 -11.81
C VAL A 126 -4.90 -10.08 -12.37
N MET A 127 -5.57 -10.15 -13.54
CA MET A 127 -6.17 -8.98 -14.19
C MET A 127 -7.51 -8.54 -13.58
N ASP A 128 -8.12 -9.33 -12.69
CA ASP A 128 -9.28 -8.89 -11.93
C ASP A 128 -8.93 -7.95 -10.78
N ARG A 129 -7.70 -8.04 -10.24
CA ARG A 129 -7.24 -7.23 -9.10
C ARG A 129 -7.23 -5.71 -9.36
N PRO A 130 -6.80 -5.19 -10.53
CA PRO A 130 -6.86 -3.76 -10.83
C PRO A 130 -8.28 -3.19 -10.77
N ARG A 131 -9.29 -3.94 -11.23
CA ARG A 131 -10.70 -3.57 -11.14
C ARG A 131 -11.14 -3.47 -9.68
N GLN A 132 -10.78 -4.48 -8.86
CA GLN A 132 -11.11 -4.48 -7.43
C GLN A 132 -10.50 -3.27 -6.69
N VAL A 133 -9.28 -2.86 -7.02
CA VAL A 133 -8.66 -1.62 -6.49
C VAL A 133 -9.50 -0.41 -6.85
N SER A 134 -9.94 -0.27 -8.11
CA SER A 134 -10.79 0.85 -8.52
C SER A 134 -12.13 0.86 -7.75
N ARG A 135 -12.73 -0.31 -7.47
CA ARG A 135 -13.93 -0.40 -6.62
C ARG A 135 -13.69 0.07 -5.18
N VAL A 136 -12.51 -0.22 -4.63
CA VAL A 136 -12.14 0.31 -3.31
C VAL A 136 -12.02 1.84 -3.35
N ILE A 137 -11.38 2.41 -4.38
CA ILE A 137 -11.32 3.87 -4.54
C ILE A 137 -12.72 4.46 -4.67
N ASP A 138 -13.61 3.85 -5.47
CA ASP A 138 -15.00 4.28 -5.60
C ASP A 138 -15.71 4.29 -4.24
N HIS A 139 -15.59 3.21 -3.46
CA HIS A 139 -16.16 3.11 -2.12
C HIS A 139 -15.64 4.22 -1.19
N MET A 140 -14.33 4.42 -1.15
CA MET A 140 -13.69 5.40 -0.27
C MET A 140 -14.14 6.83 -0.58
N LEU A 141 -14.43 7.15 -1.86
CA LEU A 141 -14.83 8.49 -2.27
C LEU A 141 -16.36 8.72 -2.25
N SER A 142 -17.17 7.65 -2.22
CA SER A 142 -18.63 7.79 -2.35
C SER A 142 -19.43 7.22 -1.18
N ALA A 143 -19.04 6.10 -0.60
CA ALA A 143 -19.83 5.34 0.36
C ALA A 143 -19.25 5.30 1.78
N TRP A 144 -17.92 5.39 1.96
CA TRP A 144 -17.33 5.44 3.29
C TRP A 144 -17.78 6.67 4.07
N ASP A 145 -18.13 6.51 5.34
CA ASP A 145 -18.65 7.61 6.17
C ASP A 145 -17.66 8.77 6.32
N GLY A 146 -16.35 8.46 6.36
CA GLY A 146 -15.27 9.44 6.42
C GLY A 146 -14.92 10.10 5.07
N ARG A 147 -15.58 9.79 3.96
CA ARG A 147 -15.26 10.26 2.60
C ARG A 147 -15.04 11.76 2.45
N ALA A 148 -15.79 12.56 3.22
CA ALA A 148 -15.66 14.02 3.19
C ALA A 148 -14.32 14.55 3.76
N THR A 149 -13.51 13.68 4.37
CA THR A 149 -12.18 14.02 4.87
C THR A 149 -11.07 13.72 3.86
N ILE A 150 -11.38 13.03 2.74
CA ILE A 150 -10.42 12.66 1.69
C ILE A 150 -10.30 13.80 0.66
N ASP A 151 -9.08 14.04 0.20
CA ASP A 151 -8.81 14.84 -1.00
C ASP A 151 -8.76 13.91 -2.22
N PRO A 152 -9.75 13.92 -3.10
CA PRO A 152 -9.83 13.02 -4.25
C PRO A 152 -8.77 13.29 -5.33
N ALA A 153 -8.08 14.44 -5.28
CA ALA A 153 -7.00 14.75 -6.21
C ALA A 153 -5.66 14.13 -5.80
N ARG A 154 -5.55 13.58 -4.57
CA ARG A 154 -4.32 13.07 -3.99
C ARG A 154 -4.44 11.60 -3.60
N ILE A 155 -4.46 10.73 -4.59
CA ILE A 155 -4.55 9.27 -4.40
C ILE A 155 -3.24 8.62 -4.78
N GLY A 156 -2.65 7.86 -3.87
CA GLY A 156 -1.50 7.00 -4.09
C GLY A 156 -1.87 5.52 -4.01
N MET A 157 -0.97 4.67 -4.47
CA MET A 157 -1.12 3.23 -4.36
C MET A 157 0.17 2.57 -3.89
N PHE A 158 0.04 1.58 -3.02
CA PHE A 158 1.11 0.68 -2.61
C PHE A 158 0.75 -0.74 -3.03
N GLY A 159 1.69 -1.47 -3.62
CA GLY A 159 1.49 -2.87 -3.92
C GLY A 159 2.73 -3.72 -3.70
N PHE A 160 2.51 -4.92 -3.16
CA PHE A 160 3.54 -5.92 -2.93
C PHE A 160 3.30 -7.17 -3.77
N SER A 161 4.34 -7.72 -4.40
CA SER A 161 4.29 -8.99 -5.15
C SER A 161 3.21 -8.94 -6.26
N ALA A 162 2.17 -9.78 -6.21
CA ALA A 162 1.00 -9.68 -7.09
C ALA A 162 0.31 -8.31 -6.97
N GLY A 163 0.32 -7.68 -5.80
CA GLY A 163 -0.13 -6.30 -5.61
C GLY A 163 0.77 -5.29 -6.31
N GLY A 164 2.07 -5.55 -6.41
CA GLY A 164 3.01 -4.74 -7.19
C GLY A 164 2.68 -4.78 -8.69
N PHE A 165 2.39 -5.97 -9.23
CA PHE A 165 1.85 -6.12 -10.59
C PHE A 165 0.54 -5.34 -10.75
N THR A 166 -0.40 -5.52 -9.82
CA THR A 166 -1.68 -4.79 -9.80
C THR A 166 -1.48 -3.28 -9.85
N THR A 167 -0.54 -2.77 -9.05
CA THR A 167 -0.19 -1.34 -9.02
C THR A 167 0.32 -0.86 -10.36
N LEU A 168 1.24 -1.60 -10.98
CA LEU A 168 1.77 -1.25 -12.31
C LEU A 168 0.67 -1.17 -13.37
N VAL A 169 -0.30 -2.11 -13.36
CA VAL A 169 -1.46 -2.06 -14.26
C VAL A 169 -2.35 -0.86 -13.95
N ASN A 170 -2.65 -0.60 -12.68
CA ASN A 170 -3.50 0.54 -12.29
C ASN A 170 -2.92 1.91 -12.66
N ILE A 171 -1.59 2.03 -12.79
CA ILE A 171 -0.95 3.29 -13.22
C ILE A 171 -0.67 3.37 -14.72
N GLY A 172 -1.16 2.41 -15.52
CA GLY A 172 -1.09 2.45 -16.99
C GLY A 172 -0.22 1.37 -17.64
N GLY A 173 0.30 0.42 -16.86
CA GLY A 173 1.03 -0.74 -17.37
C GLY A 173 0.12 -1.67 -18.18
N ILE A 174 0.64 -2.16 -19.30
CA ILE A 174 0.00 -3.14 -20.19
C ILE A 174 0.88 -4.36 -20.24
N PRO A 175 0.53 -5.46 -19.53
CA PRO A 175 1.33 -6.68 -19.54
C PRO A 175 1.15 -7.44 -20.85
N ASP A 176 2.23 -8.06 -21.32
CA ASP A 176 2.23 -9.03 -22.43
C ASP A 176 2.33 -10.45 -21.89
N PHE A 177 1.22 -11.12 -21.74
CA PHE A 177 1.18 -12.50 -21.24
C PHE A 177 1.70 -13.54 -22.23
N SER A 178 1.95 -13.19 -23.50
CA SER A 178 2.61 -14.10 -24.44
C SER A 178 4.04 -14.48 -23.99
N THR A 179 4.65 -13.65 -23.14
CA THR A 179 5.97 -13.89 -22.54
C THR A 179 5.97 -14.99 -21.48
N VAL A 180 4.82 -15.35 -20.91
CA VAL A 180 4.70 -16.32 -19.81
C VAL A 180 5.09 -17.73 -20.27
N GLY A 181 4.58 -18.20 -21.41
CA GLY A 181 4.90 -19.53 -21.92
C GLY A 181 6.40 -19.76 -22.15
N PRO A 182 7.10 -18.89 -22.88
CA PRO A 182 8.56 -18.94 -23.01
C PRO A 182 9.29 -18.90 -21.67
N MET A 183 8.89 -18.00 -20.78
CA MET A 183 9.49 -17.84 -19.45
C MET A 183 9.35 -19.12 -18.62
N CYS A 184 8.17 -19.74 -18.60
CA CYS A 184 7.94 -20.99 -17.86
C CYS A 184 8.63 -22.21 -18.46
N ARG A 185 8.88 -22.24 -19.78
CA ARG A 185 9.73 -23.28 -20.37
C ARG A 185 11.19 -23.13 -19.94
N GLN A 186 11.68 -21.92 -19.83
CA GLN A 186 13.06 -21.65 -19.42
C GLN A 186 13.28 -21.81 -17.90
N TYR A 187 12.29 -21.46 -17.10
CA TYR A 187 12.34 -21.46 -15.62
C TYR A 187 11.14 -22.19 -15.01
N PRO A 188 11.00 -23.51 -15.20
CA PRO A 188 9.79 -24.24 -14.75
C PRO A 188 9.59 -24.26 -13.24
N GLY A 189 10.66 -24.02 -12.48
CA GLY A 189 10.62 -23.90 -11.00
C GLY A 189 10.23 -22.52 -10.50
N ASP A 190 10.01 -21.54 -11.39
CA ASP A 190 9.61 -20.20 -11.01
C ASP A 190 8.22 -20.19 -10.36
N PHE A 191 8.04 -19.39 -9.30
CA PHE A 191 6.81 -19.38 -8.50
C PHE A 191 5.56 -19.07 -9.36
N ALA A 192 5.65 -18.11 -10.27
CA ALA A 192 4.54 -17.76 -11.15
C ALA A 192 4.14 -18.93 -12.04
N CYS A 193 5.11 -19.69 -12.55
CA CYS A 193 4.86 -20.86 -13.39
C CYS A 193 4.21 -22.02 -12.62
N GLN A 194 4.66 -22.25 -11.38
CA GLN A 194 4.04 -23.26 -10.50
C GLN A 194 2.60 -22.88 -10.13
N LEU A 195 2.35 -21.59 -9.82
CA LEU A 195 1.02 -21.08 -9.51
C LEU A 195 0.05 -21.26 -10.69
N ILE A 196 0.49 -20.90 -11.90
CA ILE A 196 -0.30 -21.06 -13.12
C ILE A 196 -0.60 -22.55 -13.39
N ALA A 197 0.40 -23.41 -13.25
CA ALA A 197 0.20 -24.86 -13.43
C ALA A 197 -0.78 -25.44 -12.42
N LYS A 198 -0.75 -24.97 -11.17
CA LYS A 198 -1.63 -25.42 -10.09
C LYS A 198 -3.09 -24.99 -10.29
N HIS A 199 -3.32 -23.75 -10.71
CA HIS A 199 -4.66 -23.17 -10.78
C HIS A 199 -5.26 -23.14 -12.19
N GLY A 200 -4.56 -23.66 -13.19
CA GLY A 200 -5.06 -23.76 -14.59
C GLY A 200 -5.32 -22.40 -15.24
N GLY A 201 -4.66 -21.35 -14.77
CA GLY A 201 -4.88 -20.00 -15.24
C GLY A 201 -4.52 -19.84 -16.71
N ASN A 202 -5.43 -19.27 -17.50
CA ASN A 202 -5.18 -18.95 -18.90
C ASN A 202 -4.57 -17.55 -19.03
N LEU A 203 -3.35 -17.36 -18.51
CA LEU A 203 -2.60 -16.13 -18.76
C LEU A 203 -2.22 -15.94 -20.24
N ALA A 204 -2.44 -16.97 -21.08
CA ALA A 204 -2.24 -16.86 -22.52
C ALA A 204 -3.45 -16.26 -23.26
N ALA A 205 -4.58 -16.03 -22.58
CA ALA A 205 -5.71 -15.37 -23.20
C ALA A 205 -5.35 -13.92 -23.57
N PRO A 206 -5.65 -13.47 -24.80
CA PRO A 206 -5.45 -12.08 -25.16
C PRO A 206 -6.22 -11.16 -24.19
N LEU A 207 -5.59 -10.07 -23.79
CA LEU A 207 -6.30 -9.02 -23.04
C LEU A 207 -7.48 -8.53 -23.88
N THR A 208 -8.69 -8.72 -23.39
CA THR A 208 -9.87 -8.10 -24.02
C THR A 208 -9.87 -6.59 -23.75
N PRO A 209 -10.54 -5.77 -24.55
CA PRO A 209 -10.69 -4.34 -24.26
C PRO A 209 -11.27 -4.05 -22.85
N ALA A 210 -12.01 -5.00 -22.28
CA ALA A 210 -12.55 -4.89 -20.92
C ALA A 210 -11.45 -5.14 -19.86
N THR A 211 -10.54 -6.10 -20.08
CA THR A 211 -9.41 -6.38 -19.19
C THR A 211 -8.23 -5.42 -19.40
N ALA A 212 -8.11 -4.80 -20.58
CA ALA A 212 -7.14 -3.74 -20.84
C ALA A 212 -7.44 -2.40 -20.12
N ARG A 213 -8.61 -2.25 -19.48
CA ARG A 213 -9.00 -1.06 -18.72
C ARG A 213 -8.53 -1.10 -17.26
N GLY A 214 -7.32 -1.60 -17.01
CA GLY A 214 -6.79 -1.67 -15.65
C GLY A 214 -6.33 -0.33 -15.07
N ALA A 215 -6.08 0.68 -15.90
CA ALA A 215 -5.57 1.98 -15.44
C ALA A 215 -6.65 2.80 -14.72
N ASP A 216 -6.30 3.34 -13.56
CA ASP A 216 -7.12 4.29 -12.82
C ASP A 216 -6.42 5.67 -12.78
N PRO A 217 -6.90 6.66 -13.55
CA PRO A 217 -6.23 7.96 -13.68
C PRO A 217 -6.27 8.80 -12.39
N ARG A 218 -7.02 8.38 -11.38
CA ARG A 218 -7.06 9.02 -10.07
C ARG A 218 -5.77 8.80 -9.27
N ILE A 219 -5.03 7.71 -9.55
CA ILE A 219 -3.77 7.39 -8.87
C ILE A 219 -2.68 8.32 -9.40
N LYS A 220 -1.98 9.03 -8.49
CA LYS A 220 -0.99 10.06 -8.78
C LYS A 220 0.45 9.71 -8.39
N ALA A 221 0.64 8.68 -7.58
CA ALA A 221 1.95 8.16 -7.19
C ALA A 221 1.83 6.68 -6.83
N ALA A 222 2.89 5.91 -7.02
CA ALA A 222 2.90 4.49 -6.76
C ALA A 222 4.16 4.02 -6.02
N VAL A 223 3.97 3.15 -5.04
CA VAL A 223 5.03 2.37 -4.39
C VAL A 223 4.85 0.92 -4.79
N VAL A 224 5.90 0.33 -5.36
CA VAL A 224 5.90 -1.02 -5.91
C VAL A 224 6.99 -1.83 -5.21
N ALA A 225 6.61 -2.80 -4.40
CA ALA A 225 7.55 -3.66 -3.67
C ALA A 225 7.55 -5.07 -4.25
N ALA A 226 8.74 -5.54 -4.65
CA ALA A 226 8.98 -6.88 -5.18
C ALA A 226 7.91 -7.36 -6.18
N PRO A 227 7.64 -6.64 -7.29
CA PRO A 227 6.50 -6.88 -8.17
C PRO A 227 6.58 -8.28 -8.81
N ALA A 228 5.48 -9.04 -8.73
CA ALA A 228 5.32 -10.27 -9.52
C ALA A 228 5.15 -9.94 -11.01
N LEU A 229 5.37 -10.93 -11.89
CA LEU A 229 5.16 -10.86 -13.33
C LEU A 229 5.84 -9.65 -14.02
N GLY A 230 6.89 -9.07 -13.42
CA GLY A 230 7.58 -7.90 -13.95
C GLY A 230 8.07 -8.07 -15.40
N PHE A 231 8.47 -9.29 -15.76
CA PHE A 231 8.90 -9.64 -17.12
C PHE A 231 7.80 -9.46 -18.19
N THR A 232 6.52 -9.42 -17.80
CA THR A 232 5.41 -9.21 -18.74
C THR A 232 5.31 -7.77 -19.25
N PHE A 233 5.98 -6.80 -18.60
CA PHE A 233 5.94 -5.40 -19.02
C PHE A 233 7.05 -4.99 -19.98
N ALA A 234 8.03 -5.85 -20.25
CA ALA A 234 9.14 -5.58 -21.19
C ALA A 234 8.84 -6.13 -22.60
N PRO A 235 9.28 -5.45 -23.71
CA PRO A 235 9.65 -4.04 -23.79
C PRO A 235 8.43 -3.13 -24.05
N GLY A 236 8.39 -1.98 -23.39
CA GLY A 236 7.39 -0.94 -23.69
C GLY A 236 6.02 -1.10 -23.01
N GLY A 237 5.80 -2.16 -22.23
CA GLY A 237 4.56 -2.37 -21.49
C GLY A 237 4.27 -1.29 -20.43
N LEU A 238 5.28 -0.51 -19.98
CA LEU A 238 5.13 0.57 -19.02
C LEU A 238 5.20 1.99 -19.64
N LYS A 239 5.24 2.11 -20.98
CA LYS A 239 5.37 3.43 -21.66
C LYS A 239 4.28 4.44 -21.32
N ASN A 240 3.12 3.97 -20.87
CA ASN A 240 1.99 4.81 -20.49
C ASN A 240 2.01 5.25 -19.02
N VAL A 241 2.94 4.75 -18.21
CA VAL A 241 3.11 5.18 -16.82
C VAL A 241 3.62 6.62 -16.81
N LYS A 242 2.86 7.53 -16.16
CA LYS A 242 3.15 8.97 -16.10
C LYS A 242 3.29 9.49 -14.67
N VAL A 243 3.08 8.62 -13.70
CA VAL A 243 3.14 8.98 -12.28
C VAL A 243 4.49 8.58 -11.68
N PRO A 244 4.98 9.30 -10.66
CA PRO A 244 6.18 8.89 -9.94
C PRO A 244 6.05 7.49 -9.35
N VAL A 245 7.11 6.70 -9.46
CA VAL A 245 7.19 5.33 -8.93
C VAL A 245 8.35 5.21 -7.96
N GLN A 246 8.11 4.66 -6.78
CA GLN A 246 9.14 4.12 -5.89
C GLN A 246 9.15 2.61 -6.04
N LEU A 247 10.29 2.04 -6.43
CA LEU A 247 10.46 0.61 -6.68
C LEU A 247 11.37 -0.02 -5.64
N TRP A 248 10.94 -1.12 -5.04
CA TRP A 248 11.68 -1.87 -4.05
C TRP A 248 11.91 -3.30 -4.51
N ARG A 249 13.09 -3.84 -4.26
CA ARG A 249 13.38 -5.28 -4.41
C ARG A 249 14.21 -5.80 -3.24
N ALA A 250 13.99 -7.06 -2.88
CA ALA A 250 14.88 -7.79 -1.98
C ALA A 250 16.10 -8.31 -2.78
N GLU A 251 17.27 -8.27 -2.16
CA GLU A 251 18.50 -8.77 -2.78
C GLU A 251 18.43 -10.28 -3.03
N ASN A 252 17.91 -11.03 -2.04
CA ASN A 252 17.85 -12.49 -2.05
C ASN A 252 16.44 -13.03 -2.31
N ASP A 253 15.68 -12.34 -3.18
CA ASP A 253 14.33 -12.76 -3.54
C ASP A 253 14.34 -14.02 -4.40
N LEU A 254 13.86 -15.15 -3.84
CA LEU A 254 13.78 -16.43 -4.54
C LEU A 254 12.44 -16.64 -5.25
N LEU A 255 11.42 -15.83 -4.94
CA LEU A 255 10.08 -15.93 -5.55
C LEU A 255 9.94 -15.06 -6.80
N VAL A 256 10.53 -13.85 -6.78
CA VAL A 256 10.58 -12.94 -7.92
C VAL A 256 12.02 -12.47 -8.16
N PRO A 257 12.91 -13.41 -8.57
CA PRO A 257 14.34 -13.20 -8.58
C PRO A 257 14.80 -12.16 -9.60
N HIS A 258 15.84 -11.42 -9.19
CA HIS A 258 16.59 -10.55 -10.10
C HIS A 258 17.26 -11.37 -11.22
N PRO A 259 17.36 -10.86 -12.48
CA PRO A 259 16.85 -9.56 -12.96
C PRO A 259 15.44 -9.61 -13.58
N ARG A 260 14.76 -10.76 -13.59
CA ARG A 260 13.57 -11.00 -14.40
C ARG A 260 12.33 -10.19 -13.98
N TYR A 261 12.28 -9.73 -12.74
CA TYR A 261 11.09 -9.10 -12.16
C TYR A 261 11.26 -7.59 -11.92
N ALA A 262 11.74 -7.17 -10.78
CA ALA A 262 11.85 -5.74 -10.47
C ALA A 262 12.79 -4.99 -11.41
N GLU A 263 13.89 -5.60 -11.84
CA GLU A 263 14.80 -4.99 -12.80
C GLU A 263 14.16 -4.83 -14.19
N ALA A 264 13.39 -5.82 -14.65
CA ALA A 264 12.61 -5.68 -15.87
C ALA A 264 11.62 -4.50 -15.81
N VAL A 265 10.97 -4.31 -14.66
CA VAL A 265 10.10 -3.15 -14.40
C VAL A 265 10.91 -1.85 -14.42
N ARG A 266 12.06 -1.80 -13.73
CA ARG A 266 12.93 -0.61 -13.69
C ARG A 266 13.36 -0.15 -15.08
N LEU A 267 13.73 -1.10 -15.93
CA LEU A 267 14.18 -0.83 -17.31
C LEU A 267 13.02 -0.48 -18.26
N ALA A 268 11.80 -0.94 -17.98
CA ALA A 268 10.63 -0.69 -18.83
C ALA A 268 9.91 0.63 -18.49
N LEU A 269 10.14 1.22 -17.31
CA LEU A 269 9.57 2.50 -16.91
C LEU A 269 10.13 3.64 -17.78
N PRO A 270 9.27 4.58 -18.25
CA PRO A 270 9.72 5.69 -19.09
C PRO A 270 10.59 6.71 -18.32
N GLU A 271 10.39 6.81 -17.02
CA GLU A 271 11.19 7.61 -16.11
C GLU A 271 11.79 6.70 -15.04
N ALA A 272 13.05 6.96 -14.67
CA ALA A 272 13.74 6.18 -13.65
C ALA A 272 12.98 6.25 -12.32
N PRO A 273 12.61 5.11 -11.71
CA PRO A 273 11.96 5.10 -10.42
C PRO A 273 12.94 5.49 -9.30
N ALA A 274 12.39 5.87 -8.14
CA ALA A 274 13.17 5.87 -6.89
C ALA A 274 13.44 4.41 -6.50
N ASP A 275 14.53 3.84 -7.00
CA ASP A 275 14.88 2.41 -6.88
C ASP A 275 15.60 2.12 -5.55
N GLN A 276 15.18 1.05 -4.88
CA GLN A 276 15.69 0.61 -3.58
C GLN A 276 15.96 -0.89 -3.59
N VAL A 277 17.19 -1.27 -3.28
CA VAL A 277 17.58 -2.66 -3.06
C VAL A 277 17.77 -2.90 -1.57
N VAL A 278 17.10 -3.89 -1.02
CA VAL A 278 17.20 -4.23 0.40
C VAL A 278 18.23 -5.37 0.59
N PRO A 279 19.43 -5.08 1.13
CA PRO A 279 20.47 -6.09 1.31
C PRO A 279 20.00 -7.22 2.23
N ASN A 280 20.36 -8.45 1.92
CA ASN A 280 20.06 -9.67 2.67
C ASN A 280 18.57 -9.99 2.87
N ALA A 281 17.64 -9.17 2.34
CA ALA A 281 16.21 -9.44 2.43
C ALA A 281 15.77 -10.54 1.46
N GLY A 282 14.79 -11.34 1.89
CA GLY A 282 14.00 -12.22 1.05
C GLY A 282 12.64 -11.61 0.70
N HIS A 283 11.86 -12.32 -0.11
CA HIS A 283 10.55 -11.83 -0.61
C HIS A 283 9.61 -11.41 0.52
N PHE A 284 9.44 -12.26 1.52
CA PHE A 284 8.49 -12.05 2.60
C PHE A 284 8.94 -11.03 3.66
N ASP A 285 10.17 -10.51 3.54
CA ASP A 285 10.62 -9.45 4.42
C ASP A 285 9.91 -8.11 4.17
N PHE A 286 9.16 -7.99 3.07
CA PHE A 286 8.23 -6.86 2.83
C PHE A 286 6.86 -6.99 3.50
N LEU A 287 6.53 -8.15 4.08
CA LEU A 287 5.33 -8.31 4.90
C LEU A 287 5.56 -7.73 6.30
N ALA A 288 4.52 -7.18 6.89
CA ALA A 288 4.55 -6.69 8.26
C ALA A 288 5.23 -7.68 9.21
N PRO A 289 6.03 -7.22 10.19
CA PRO A 289 6.62 -8.10 11.19
C PRO A 289 5.57 -8.98 11.85
N CYS A 290 5.82 -10.29 11.86
CA CYS A 290 4.86 -11.26 12.39
C CYS A 290 4.75 -11.20 13.91
N GLY A 291 3.53 -11.17 14.43
CA GLY A 291 3.26 -11.50 15.82
C GLY A 291 3.44 -13.01 16.10
N THR A 292 3.55 -13.38 17.37
CA THR A 292 3.82 -14.76 17.79
C THR A 292 2.83 -15.78 17.22
N ALA A 293 1.53 -15.45 17.19
CA ALA A 293 0.49 -16.34 16.67
C ALA A 293 0.67 -16.64 15.17
N LEU A 294 0.92 -15.60 14.36
CA LEU A 294 1.16 -15.75 12.92
C LEU A 294 2.46 -16.51 12.65
N ALA A 295 3.54 -16.20 13.39
CA ALA A 295 4.82 -16.86 13.25
C ALA A 295 4.75 -18.37 13.55
N SER A 296 3.92 -18.76 14.52
CA SER A 296 3.70 -20.18 14.84
C SER A 296 2.89 -20.91 13.77
N MET A 297 1.90 -20.24 13.17
CA MET A 297 0.99 -20.85 12.19
C MET A 297 1.60 -20.91 10.77
N VAL A 298 2.32 -19.87 10.36
CA VAL A 298 2.86 -19.75 9.00
C VAL A 298 4.33 -19.29 9.05
N PRO A 299 5.23 -20.11 9.60
CA PRO A 299 6.62 -19.74 9.79
C PRO A 299 7.32 -19.36 8.47
N ALA A 300 6.92 -19.95 7.36
CA ALA A 300 7.53 -19.70 6.06
C ALA A 300 7.52 -18.23 5.62
N ILE A 301 6.48 -17.47 5.98
CA ILE A 301 6.40 -16.03 5.65
C ILE A 301 6.96 -15.13 6.76
N CYS A 302 7.25 -15.69 7.92
CA CYS A 302 7.69 -14.97 9.11
C CYS A 302 9.21 -15.09 9.38
N THR A 303 9.87 -16.03 8.70
CA THR A 303 11.32 -16.27 8.88
C THR A 303 12.11 -15.41 7.92
N SER A 304 13.02 -14.62 8.45
CA SER A 304 14.00 -13.84 7.69
C SER A 304 15.35 -14.55 7.65
N ALA A 305 16.23 -14.12 6.75
CA ALA A 305 17.62 -14.60 6.70
C ALA A 305 18.35 -14.30 8.03
N VAL A 306 19.34 -15.14 8.37
CA VAL A 306 20.15 -14.92 9.56
C VAL A 306 20.82 -13.54 9.51
N GLY A 307 20.65 -12.76 10.57
CA GLY A 307 21.18 -11.40 10.68
C GLY A 307 20.33 -10.31 10.01
N PHE A 308 19.18 -10.64 9.39
CA PHE A 308 18.25 -9.64 8.91
C PHE A 308 17.23 -9.25 9.99
N ASP A 309 17.23 -7.98 10.38
CA ASP A 309 16.25 -7.42 11.33
C ASP A 309 15.06 -6.84 10.56
N ARG A 310 13.99 -7.64 10.42
CA ARG A 310 12.76 -7.21 9.72
C ARG A 310 12.10 -6.01 10.38
N ALA A 311 12.10 -5.92 11.70
CA ALA A 311 11.47 -4.80 12.41
C ALA A 311 12.22 -3.48 12.15
N ALA A 312 13.55 -3.48 12.23
CA ALA A 312 14.37 -2.31 11.89
C ALA A 312 14.24 -1.94 10.40
N PHE A 313 14.19 -2.94 9.51
CA PHE A 313 13.93 -2.70 8.09
C PHE A 313 12.56 -2.01 7.89
N HIS A 314 11.49 -2.52 8.48
CA HIS A 314 10.15 -1.93 8.33
C HIS A 314 10.07 -0.50 8.88
N ALA A 315 10.78 -0.17 9.95
CA ALA A 315 10.86 1.21 10.44
C ALA A 315 11.43 2.15 9.37
N SER A 316 12.52 1.76 8.70
CA SER A 316 13.15 2.55 7.63
C SER A 316 12.35 2.51 6.33
N PHE A 317 11.79 1.37 5.96
CA PHE A 317 10.94 1.18 4.80
C PHE A 317 9.69 2.07 4.86
N ASN A 318 8.95 2.01 5.97
CA ASN A 318 7.75 2.81 6.17
C ASN A 318 8.06 4.31 6.17
N ALA A 319 9.17 4.74 6.77
CA ALA A 319 9.61 6.13 6.71
C ALA A 319 9.93 6.59 5.28
N ALA A 320 10.58 5.73 4.47
CA ALA A 320 10.88 6.02 3.08
C ALA A 320 9.62 6.07 2.20
N VAL A 321 8.65 5.18 2.42
CA VAL A 321 7.34 5.19 1.75
C VAL A 321 6.59 6.48 2.08
N VAL A 322 6.49 6.86 3.34
CA VAL A 322 5.86 8.11 3.79
C VAL A 322 6.56 9.32 3.16
N SER A 323 7.90 9.36 3.18
CA SER A 323 8.68 10.45 2.58
C SER A 323 8.41 10.60 1.08
N PHE A 324 8.42 9.49 0.33
CA PHE A 324 8.13 9.49 -1.10
C PHE A 324 6.71 10.00 -1.39
N LEU A 325 5.70 9.50 -0.69
CA LEU A 325 4.32 9.93 -0.87
C LEU A 325 4.09 11.38 -0.44
N ASN A 326 4.74 11.86 0.61
CA ASN A 326 4.72 13.27 0.98
C ASN A 326 5.27 14.16 -0.13
N LYS A 327 6.40 13.76 -0.74
CA LYS A 327 7.01 14.50 -1.85
C LYS A 327 6.11 14.54 -3.10
N THR A 328 5.42 13.45 -3.40
CA THR A 328 4.71 13.28 -4.67
C THR A 328 3.22 13.65 -4.60
N LEU A 329 2.57 13.47 -3.43
CA LEU A 329 1.15 13.75 -3.27
C LEU A 329 0.86 15.06 -2.52
N ARG A 330 1.80 15.60 -1.73
CA ARG A 330 1.58 16.85 -0.96
C ARG A 330 2.26 18.06 -1.57
N ALA A 331 3.31 17.89 -2.37
CA ALA A 331 4.01 19.01 -2.99
C ALA A 331 3.19 19.76 -4.06
N GLY A 332 2.06 19.21 -4.51
CA GLY A 332 1.16 19.83 -5.48
C GLY A 332 0.13 20.81 -4.91
N SER A 333 0.11 21.07 -3.60
CA SER A 333 -0.85 21.98 -2.94
C SER A 333 -0.34 23.44 -2.79
N GLY A 334 0.68 23.80 -3.53
CA GLY A 334 1.23 25.15 -3.55
C GLY A 334 1.26 25.75 -4.96
N ILE A 335 0.12 26.18 -5.49
CA ILE A 335 -0.06 27.31 -6.42
C ILE A 335 -1.40 27.96 -6.07
#